data_9b52d1a2a83cfec9297f8712f26289cf
#
_entry.id   9b52d1a2a83cfec9297f8712f26289cf
#
_cell.length_a   1.000
_cell.length_b   1.000
_cell.length_c   1.000
_cell.angle_alpha   90.00
_cell.angle_beta   90.00
_cell.angle_gamma   90.00
#
_symmetry.space_group_name_H-M   'P 1'
#
loop_
_entity.id
_entity.type
_entity.pdbx_description
1 polymer ?
#
loop_
_entity_poly.entity_id
_entity_poly.type
_entity_poly.pdbx_seq_one_letter_code
_entity_poly.pdbx_strand_id
1 'polypeptide(L)'
;MLSLDVRNEHRVSRVAPRADGLVALDIETPSQTLFFEARHVVLATGRDGLGGPWVPEFAKSLPRHLWAHSADGLQDDWFEGKRVAVIGGGASAMDSAATALEAGAAGVDLLIRRAVLPRVNKGKGAGNPGMVHGYWRLPDEWKWRLRHYLNTQQVPPPRGSTLRVSGSGKARFLLGCPLVGVEQHPAGGVWLDTPSARIKADFVVFATGFRTDFAQRPEFAPFSAHIRVWQDRFKAAADEQDVELAQLPDLGNCFEFQEKTPGACPGIEHIHCFSYPAALSYGAVSGDIPAISEGSKRLAHALVGQLFNEDVALHFQAMRDYADPELLGDEWVASQPNADELRS
;
A
#
# COMPACT_ATOMS: atom_id res chain seq x y z
N MET A 1 -25.32 -4.63 -13.84
CA MET A 1 -24.21 -4.80 -12.88
C MET A 1 -23.17 -5.64 -13.59
N LEU A 2 -21.96 -5.15 -13.78
CA LEU A 2 -20.87 -5.94 -14.37
C LEU A 2 -20.55 -7.10 -13.43
N SER A 3 -20.54 -8.33 -13.94
CA SER A 3 -20.08 -9.49 -13.20
C SER A 3 -18.54 -9.44 -13.18
N LEU A 4 -17.94 -9.20 -12.01
CA LEU A 4 -16.50 -9.27 -11.84
C LEU A 4 -16.10 -10.73 -11.57
N ASP A 5 -15.06 -11.22 -12.26
CA ASP A 5 -14.48 -12.53 -11.99
C ASP A 5 -13.57 -12.43 -10.72
N VAL A 6 -14.18 -12.62 -9.55
CA VAL A 6 -13.47 -12.64 -8.26
C VAL A 6 -13.27 -14.09 -7.84
N ARG A 7 -12.01 -14.48 -7.66
CA ARG A 7 -11.62 -15.84 -7.27
C ARG A 7 -10.99 -15.84 -5.90
N ASN A 8 -11.67 -16.42 -4.92
CA ASN A 8 -11.14 -16.66 -3.59
C ASN A 8 -10.21 -17.89 -3.60
N GLU A 9 -9.38 -18.03 -2.56
CA GLU A 9 -8.43 -19.15 -2.41
C GLU A 9 -7.44 -19.28 -3.60
N HIS A 10 -7.16 -18.19 -4.28
CA HIS A 10 -6.19 -18.09 -5.36
C HIS A 10 -5.04 -17.22 -4.91
N ARG A 11 -3.95 -17.84 -4.46
CA ARG A 11 -2.74 -17.14 -4.00
C ARG A 11 -1.76 -17.01 -5.14
N VAL A 12 -1.46 -15.80 -5.56
CA VAL A 12 -0.37 -15.56 -6.51
C VAL A 12 0.96 -15.82 -5.79
N SER A 13 1.71 -16.81 -6.23
CA SER A 13 3.00 -17.22 -5.66
C SER A 13 4.19 -16.75 -6.48
N ARG A 14 3.97 -16.31 -7.73
CA ARG A 14 5.01 -15.74 -8.58
C ARG A 14 4.41 -14.74 -9.57
N VAL A 15 5.10 -13.63 -9.77
CA VAL A 15 4.82 -12.62 -10.80
C VAL A 15 6.11 -12.41 -11.58
N ALA A 16 6.11 -12.67 -12.89
CA ALA A 16 7.31 -12.57 -13.72
C ALA A 16 7.04 -11.80 -15.01
N PRO A 17 7.59 -10.58 -15.15
CA PRO A 17 7.54 -9.84 -16.41
C PRO A 17 8.34 -10.57 -17.48
N ARG A 18 7.94 -10.42 -18.74
CA ARG A 18 8.55 -11.07 -19.91
C ARG A 18 8.85 -10.04 -21.00
N ALA A 19 9.87 -10.33 -21.79
CA ALA A 19 10.29 -9.46 -22.89
C ALA A 19 9.27 -9.36 -24.05
N ASP A 20 8.29 -10.26 -24.11
CA ASP A 20 7.20 -10.23 -25.09
C ASP A 20 6.03 -9.32 -24.69
N GLY A 21 6.15 -8.58 -23.56
CA GLY A 21 5.12 -7.68 -23.05
C GLY A 21 4.04 -8.38 -22.23
N LEU A 22 4.20 -9.66 -21.92
CA LEU A 22 3.32 -10.40 -21.03
C LEU A 22 3.91 -10.53 -19.63
N VAL A 23 3.05 -10.71 -18.66
CA VAL A 23 3.40 -11.04 -17.27
C VAL A 23 2.90 -12.44 -16.97
N ALA A 24 3.81 -13.35 -16.63
CA ALA A 24 3.48 -14.71 -16.21
C ALA A 24 3.16 -14.75 -14.72
N LEU A 25 2.12 -15.50 -14.34
CA LEU A 25 1.63 -15.66 -12.99
C LEU A 25 1.51 -17.14 -12.62
N ASP A 26 2.10 -17.51 -11.48
CA ASP A 26 1.84 -18.80 -10.85
C ASP A 26 0.85 -18.57 -9.71
N ILE A 27 -0.23 -19.35 -9.69
CA ILE A 27 -1.34 -19.19 -8.74
C ILE A 27 -1.60 -20.51 -8.02
N GLU A 28 -1.41 -20.53 -6.72
CA GLU A 28 -1.71 -21.67 -5.88
C GLU A 28 -3.19 -21.66 -5.48
N THR A 29 -3.84 -22.81 -5.64
CA THR A 29 -5.19 -23.08 -5.15
C THR A 29 -5.14 -24.28 -4.20
N PRO A 30 -6.20 -24.59 -3.43
CA PRO A 30 -6.23 -25.76 -2.56
C PRO A 30 -5.98 -27.10 -3.28
N SER A 31 -6.22 -27.15 -4.60
CA SER A 31 -6.16 -28.40 -5.37
C SER A 31 -5.00 -28.47 -6.37
N GLN A 32 -4.50 -27.34 -6.85
CA GLN A 32 -3.49 -27.30 -7.92
C GLN A 32 -2.81 -25.95 -8.03
N THR A 33 -1.70 -25.91 -8.78
CA THR A 33 -1.10 -24.66 -9.25
C THR A 33 -1.59 -24.36 -10.66
N LEU A 34 -2.05 -23.12 -10.88
CA LEU A 34 -2.50 -22.60 -12.18
C LEU A 34 -1.44 -21.66 -12.74
N PHE A 35 -1.36 -21.60 -14.06
CA PHE A 35 -0.47 -20.69 -14.79
C PHE A 35 -1.32 -19.73 -15.63
N PHE A 36 -1.08 -18.44 -15.46
CA PHE A 36 -1.76 -17.40 -16.21
C PHE A 36 -0.75 -16.48 -16.89
N GLU A 37 -1.19 -15.90 -17.99
CA GLU A 37 -0.50 -14.80 -18.68
C GLU A 37 -1.44 -13.62 -18.75
N ALA A 38 -0.91 -12.41 -18.49
CA ALA A 38 -1.67 -11.18 -18.54
C ALA A 38 -0.85 -10.10 -19.22
N ARG A 39 -1.50 -9.19 -19.94
CA ARG A 39 -0.84 -8.00 -20.50
C ARG A 39 -0.48 -7.00 -19.41
N HIS A 40 -1.34 -6.87 -18.39
CA HIS A 40 -1.10 -6.00 -17.24
C HIS A 40 -1.46 -6.70 -15.94
N VAL A 41 -0.69 -6.44 -14.90
CA VAL A 41 -0.94 -6.92 -13.54
C VAL A 41 -1.01 -5.74 -12.58
N VAL A 42 -2.09 -5.64 -11.80
CA VAL A 42 -2.23 -4.61 -10.78
C VAL A 42 -2.04 -5.23 -9.40
N LEU A 43 -1.01 -4.77 -8.67
CA LEU A 43 -0.75 -5.16 -7.30
C LEU A 43 -1.60 -4.28 -6.36
N ALA A 44 -2.84 -4.71 -6.08
CA ALA A 44 -3.76 -4.07 -5.15
C ALA A 44 -3.72 -4.75 -3.77
N THR A 45 -2.51 -5.01 -3.27
CA THR A 45 -2.20 -5.87 -2.12
C THR A 45 -2.34 -5.20 -0.75
N GLY A 46 -2.90 -3.98 -0.70
CA GLY A 46 -3.24 -3.33 0.55
C GLY A 46 -2.10 -2.57 1.22
N ARG A 47 -2.16 -2.45 2.55
CA ARG A 47 -1.27 -1.59 3.34
C ARG A 47 0.18 -2.06 3.36
N ASP A 48 0.40 -3.35 3.44
CA ASP A 48 1.70 -4.02 3.49
C ASP A 48 2.24 -4.44 2.11
N GLY A 49 1.58 -4.01 1.07
CA GLY A 49 1.63 -4.45 -0.32
C GLY A 49 2.96 -4.81 -0.95
N LEU A 50 4.05 -4.13 -0.59
CA LEU A 50 5.41 -4.43 -1.08
C LEU A 50 6.36 -4.81 0.06
N GLY A 51 5.83 -5.34 1.15
CA GLY A 51 6.62 -5.73 2.31
C GLY A 51 5.76 -6.46 3.33
N GLY A 52 5.90 -6.09 4.60
CA GLY A 52 5.15 -6.75 5.67
C GLY A 52 5.19 -6.00 7.01
N PRO A 53 4.64 -6.63 8.05
CA PRO A 53 4.70 -6.15 9.41
C PRO A 53 6.15 -5.91 9.86
N TRP A 54 6.40 -4.78 10.48
CA TRP A 54 7.74 -4.48 10.98
C TRP A 54 7.86 -4.77 12.48
N VAL A 55 8.83 -5.60 12.82
CA VAL A 55 9.23 -5.90 14.20
C VAL A 55 10.71 -5.57 14.35
N PRO A 56 11.14 -4.90 15.44
CA PRO A 56 12.56 -4.64 15.67
C PRO A 56 13.39 -5.92 15.64
N GLU A 57 14.59 -5.86 15.05
CA GLU A 57 15.42 -7.06 14.85
C GLU A 57 15.73 -7.79 16.15
N PHE A 58 16.03 -7.04 17.22
CA PHE A 58 16.30 -7.60 18.54
C PHE A 58 15.11 -8.38 19.12
N ALA A 59 13.89 -8.11 18.67
CA ALA A 59 12.69 -8.80 19.16
C ALA A 59 12.45 -10.16 18.48
N LYS A 60 13.07 -10.40 17.34
CA LYS A 60 12.94 -11.68 16.60
C LYS A 60 13.55 -12.87 17.33
N SER A 61 14.43 -12.63 18.30
CA SER A 61 15.02 -13.67 19.17
C SER A 61 14.06 -14.21 20.22
N LEU A 62 12.95 -13.50 20.50
CA LEU A 62 11.94 -13.96 21.46
C LEU A 62 11.16 -15.16 20.91
N PRO A 63 10.82 -16.16 21.76
CA PRO A 63 9.88 -17.21 21.39
C PRO A 63 8.55 -16.65 20.92
N ARG A 64 8.03 -17.19 19.80
CA ARG A 64 6.85 -16.64 19.12
C ARG A 64 5.57 -16.61 19.97
N HIS A 65 5.46 -17.49 20.95
CA HIS A 65 4.32 -17.52 21.88
C HIS A 65 4.32 -16.37 22.90
N LEU A 66 5.36 -15.56 22.97
CA LEU A 66 5.48 -14.41 23.88
C LEU A 66 5.15 -13.07 23.23
N TRP A 67 4.92 -13.05 21.91
CA TRP A 67 4.62 -11.82 21.20
C TRP A 67 3.78 -12.03 19.95
N ALA A 68 3.13 -10.96 19.53
CA ALA A 68 2.43 -10.86 18.25
C ALA A 68 2.71 -9.50 17.60
N HIS A 69 2.51 -9.40 16.28
CA HIS A 69 2.33 -8.11 15.62
C HIS A 69 0.85 -7.72 15.63
N SER A 70 0.54 -6.42 15.65
CA SER A 70 -0.85 -5.94 15.61
C SER A 70 -1.64 -6.33 14.36
N ALA A 71 -0.97 -6.83 13.30
CA ALA A 71 -1.57 -7.37 12.10
C ALA A 71 -1.86 -8.89 12.18
N ASP A 72 -1.36 -9.56 13.20
CA ASP A 72 -1.69 -10.96 13.43
C ASP A 72 -3.15 -11.04 13.95
N GLY A 73 -3.84 -12.10 13.64
CA GLY A 73 -5.19 -12.32 14.19
C GLY A 73 -5.12 -12.56 15.71
N LEU A 74 -5.14 -11.46 16.47
CA LEU A 74 -5.03 -11.51 17.93
C LEU A 74 -6.19 -12.32 18.52
N GLN A 75 -5.85 -13.30 19.37
CA GLN A 75 -6.81 -14.17 20.02
C GLN A 75 -7.02 -13.75 21.47
N ASP A 76 -8.25 -13.80 21.97
CA ASP A 76 -8.61 -13.33 23.32
C ASP A 76 -7.86 -14.12 24.42
N ASP A 77 -7.68 -15.43 24.25
CA ASP A 77 -6.96 -16.32 25.18
C ASP A 77 -5.48 -15.96 25.36
N TRP A 78 -4.91 -15.19 24.44
CA TRP A 78 -3.54 -14.69 24.59
C TRP A 78 -3.39 -13.66 25.71
N PHE A 79 -4.48 -13.02 26.13
CA PHE A 79 -4.43 -11.83 26.99
C PHE A 79 -5.00 -12.07 28.39
N GLU A 80 -5.89 -13.03 28.58
CA GLU A 80 -6.59 -13.25 29.85
C GLU A 80 -5.62 -13.37 31.04
N GLY A 81 -5.83 -12.54 32.05
CA GLY A 81 -5.03 -12.48 33.28
C GLY A 81 -3.58 -11.97 33.11
N LYS A 82 -3.13 -11.63 31.90
CA LYS A 82 -1.75 -11.24 31.62
C LYS A 82 -1.52 -9.73 31.70
N ARG A 83 -0.31 -9.35 32.05
CA ARG A 83 0.22 -8.00 31.80
C ARG A 83 0.76 -7.94 30.37
N VAL A 84 0.12 -7.12 29.54
CA VAL A 84 0.45 -6.99 28.12
C VAL A 84 1.20 -5.68 27.89
N ALA A 85 2.30 -5.74 27.14
CA ALA A 85 2.97 -4.56 26.65
C ALA A 85 2.61 -4.33 25.18
N VAL A 86 2.22 -3.11 24.83
CA VAL A 86 1.95 -2.70 23.44
C VAL A 86 2.99 -1.68 23.00
N ILE A 87 3.73 -2.01 21.94
CA ILE A 87 4.82 -1.16 21.44
C ILE A 87 4.30 -0.30 20.30
N GLY A 88 4.07 0.98 20.57
CA GLY A 88 3.54 1.95 19.61
C GLY A 88 2.54 2.92 20.20
N GLY A 89 2.15 3.93 19.42
CA GLY A 89 1.21 4.98 19.86
C GLY A 89 0.22 5.41 18.77
N GLY A 90 0.10 4.63 17.70
CA GLY A 90 -0.85 4.87 16.59
C GLY A 90 -2.19 4.15 16.79
N ALA A 91 -3.01 4.15 15.73
CA ALA A 91 -4.33 3.50 15.74
C ALA A 91 -4.23 2.01 16.14
N SER A 92 -3.37 1.24 15.46
CA SER A 92 -3.20 -0.19 15.76
C SER A 92 -2.75 -0.45 17.19
N ALA A 93 -1.95 0.44 17.79
CA ALA A 93 -1.55 0.30 19.19
C ALA A 93 -2.73 0.48 20.14
N MET A 94 -3.59 1.47 19.89
CA MET A 94 -4.79 1.70 20.71
C MET A 94 -5.81 0.57 20.55
N ASP A 95 -6.01 0.09 19.31
CA ASP A 95 -6.95 -1.01 19.06
C ASP A 95 -6.44 -2.32 19.70
N SER A 96 -5.15 -2.66 19.53
CA SER A 96 -4.57 -3.84 20.20
C SER A 96 -4.63 -3.77 21.72
N ALA A 97 -4.37 -2.58 22.28
CA ALA A 97 -4.46 -2.37 23.73
C ALA A 97 -5.91 -2.49 24.23
N ALA A 98 -6.87 -1.95 23.49
CA ALA A 98 -8.29 -2.08 23.83
C ALA A 98 -8.74 -3.54 23.74
N THR A 99 -8.39 -4.26 22.68
CA THR A 99 -8.68 -5.70 22.52
C THR A 99 -8.11 -6.50 23.69
N ALA A 100 -6.84 -6.27 24.06
CA ALA A 100 -6.24 -6.98 25.19
C ALA A 100 -6.98 -6.71 26.52
N LEU A 101 -7.38 -5.46 26.77
CA LEU A 101 -8.14 -5.10 27.98
C LEU A 101 -9.53 -5.73 28.02
N GLU A 102 -10.23 -5.73 26.88
CA GLU A 102 -11.56 -6.32 26.72
C GLU A 102 -11.54 -7.85 26.81
N ALA A 103 -10.44 -8.48 26.37
CA ALA A 103 -10.15 -9.90 26.53
C ALA A 103 -9.63 -10.28 27.94
N GLY A 104 -9.74 -9.40 28.92
CA GLY A 104 -9.45 -9.73 30.30
C GLY A 104 -7.98 -9.59 30.74
N ALA A 105 -7.15 -8.84 30.04
CA ALA A 105 -5.80 -8.55 30.50
C ALA A 105 -5.78 -7.94 31.89
N ALA A 106 -4.83 -8.36 32.73
CA ALA A 106 -4.64 -7.81 34.07
C ALA A 106 -4.20 -6.33 34.03
N GLY A 107 -3.53 -5.93 32.97
CA GLY A 107 -3.14 -4.55 32.69
C GLY A 107 -2.40 -4.43 31.36
N VAL A 108 -2.39 -3.22 30.80
CA VAL A 108 -1.69 -2.91 29.54
C VAL A 108 -0.73 -1.74 29.73
N ASP A 109 0.50 -1.92 29.30
CA ASP A 109 1.54 -0.89 29.25
C ASP A 109 1.78 -0.51 27.79
N LEU A 110 1.44 0.72 27.39
CA LEU A 110 1.77 1.24 26.05
C LEU A 110 3.14 1.92 26.10
N LEU A 111 4.13 1.34 25.44
CA LEU A 111 5.46 1.94 25.30
C LEU A 111 5.51 2.81 24.05
N ILE A 112 5.55 4.10 24.24
CA ILE A 112 5.43 5.11 23.17
C ILE A 112 6.72 5.90 23.10
N ARG A 113 7.49 5.77 22.00
CA ARG A 113 8.79 6.43 21.83
C ARG A 113 8.70 7.97 21.86
N ARG A 114 7.56 8.54 21.49
CA ARG A 114 7.35 9.99 21.48
C ARG A 114 7.06 10.51 22.89
N ALA A 115 7.59 11.69 23.20
CA ALA A 115 7.30 12.38 24.45
C ALA A 115 5.85 12.90 24.51
N VAL A 116 5.21 13.10 23.36
CA VAL A 116 3.83 13.61 23.23
C VAL A 116 3.12 12.86 22.11
N LEU A 117 1.87 12.45 22.33
CA LEU A 117 1.02 11.93 21.26
C LEU A 117 0.59 13.06 20.31
N PRO A 118 0.55 12.81 19.01
CA PRO A 118 0.02 13.79 18.07
C PRO A 118 -1.47 14.05 18.38
N ARG A 119 -1.88 15.31 18.31
CA ARG A 119 -3.26 15.74 18.60
C ARG A 119 -3.98 16.27 17.37
N VAL A 120 -3.23 16.64 16.34
CA VAL A 120 -3.75 17.21 15.09
C VAL A 120 -3.39 16.32 13.91
N ASN A 121 -4.39 15.91 13.14
CA ASN A 121 -4.17 15.21 11.88
C ASN A 121 -3.84 16.23 10.78
N LYS A 122 -2.55 16.40 10.48
CA LYS A 122 -2.08 17.31 9.43
C LYS A 122 -2.55 16.88 8.03
N GLY A 123 -2.78 15.57 7.82
CA GLY A 123 -3.33 15.05 6.57
C GLY A 123 -4.72 15.62 6.25
N LYS A 124 -5.55 15.90 7.26
CA LYS A 124 -6.85 16.57 7.04
C LYS A 124 -6.69 17.99 6.52
N GLY A 125 -5.64 18.71 6.91
CA GLY A 125 -5.32 20.03 6.37
C GLY A 125 -4.89 20.01 4.91
N ALA A 126 -4.39 18.87 4.41
CA ALA A 126 -4.05 18.65 3.01
C ALA A 126 -5.23 18.11 2.17
N GLY A 127 -6.40 17.84 2.79
CA GLY A 127 -7.59 17.27 2.15
C GLY A 127 -8.32 18.26 1.26
N ASN A 128 -7.75 18.61 0.12
CA ASN A 128 -8.38 19.44 -0.90
C ASN A 128 -8.30 18.77 -2.28
N PRO A 129 -9.17 19.14 -3.25
CA PRO A 129 -9.16 18.55 -4.59
C PRO A 129 -7.81 18.65 -5.31
N GLY A 130 -7.04 19.72 -5.05
CA GLY A 130 -5.71 19.90 -5.62
C GLY A 130 -4.73 18.81 -5.20
N MET A 131 -4.77 18.37 -3.94
CA MET A 131 -3.95 17.23 -3.48
C MET A 131 -4.31 15.92 -4.18
N VAL A 132 -5.59 15.66 -4.39
CA VAL A 132 -6.04 14.44 -5.07
C VAL A 132 -5.67 14.45 -6.56
N HIS A 133 -5.90 15.57 -7.23
CA HIS A 133 -5.76 15.65 -8.69
C HIS A 133 -4.40 16.16 -9.15
N GLY A 134 -3.68 16.93 -8.34
CA GLY A 134 -2.44 17.63 -8.68
C GLY A 134 -1.16 17.02 -8.13
N TYR A 135 -1.23 16.27 -7.01
CA TYR A 135 -0.05 15.78 -6.30
C TYR A 135 0.95 15.04 -7.22
N TRP A 136 0.49 14.15 -8.06
CA TRP A 136 1.33 13.35 -8.93
C TRP A 136 2.16 14.15 -9.95
N ARG A 137 1.74 15.41 -10.24
CA ARG A 137 2.43 16.35 -11.12
C ARG A 137 3.42 17.25 -10.40
N LEU A 138 3.48 17.18 -9.08
CA LEU A 138 4.41 18.00 -8.32
C LEU A 138 5.87 17.65 -8.66
N PRO A 139 6.80 18.61 -8.60
CA PRO A 139 8.22 18.31 -8.59
C PRO A 139 8.58 17.34 -7.44
N ASP A 140 9.60 16.53 -7.64
CA ASP A 140 10.01 15.49 -6.70
C ASP A 140 10.31 16.03 -5.30
N GLU A 141 10.94 17.20 -5.23
CA GLU A 141 11.20 17.91 -3.98
C GLU A 141 9.92 18.15 -3.16
N TRP A 142 8.83 18.57 -3.81
CA TRP A 142 7.56 18.82 -3.13
C TRP A 142 6.84 17.54 -2.75
N LYS A 143 6.89 16.49 -3.58
CA LYS A 143 6.36 15.18 -3.22
C LYS A 143 7.05 14.63 -1.98
N TRP A 144 8.39 14.69 -1.96
CA TRP A 144 9.20 14.25 -0.84
C TRP A 144 8.90 15.06 0.43
N ARG A 145 9.00 16.39 0.37
CA ARG A 145 8.80 17.30 1.51
C ARG A 145 7.42 17.14 2.13
N LEU A 146 6.35 17.09 1.32
CA LEU A 146 4.99 16.89 1.81
C LEU A 146 4.85 15.53 2.52
N ARG A 147 5.38 14.47 1.92
CA ARG A 147 5.27 13.13 2.49
C ARG A 147 6.10 12.97 3.76
N HIS A 148 7.34 13.44 3.74
CA HIS A 148 8.22 13.47 4.91
C HIS A 148 7.55 14.25 6.07
N TYR A 149 7.00 15.43 5.80
CA TYR A 149 6.29 16.19 6.81
C TYR A 149 5.11 15.40 7.40
N LEU A 150 4.26 14.82 6.57
CA LEU A 150 3.12 14.01 7.04
C LEU A 150 3.57 12.80 7.87
N ASN A 151 4.65 12.12 7.46
CA ASN A 151 5.22 11.00 8.21
C ASN A 151 5.79 11.43 9.55
N THR A 152 6.47 12.59 9.62
CA THR A 152 7.04 13.11 10.87
C THR A 152 5.96 13.59 11.84
N GLN A 153 4.90 14.23 11.36
CA GLN A 153 3.77 14.69 12.20
C GLN A 153 2.92 13.53 12.68
N GLN A 154 2.75 12.49 11.87
CA GLN A 154 1.88 11.33 12.09
C GLN A 154 0.39 11.68 12.30
N VAL A 155 -0.44 10.67 12.17
CA VAL A 155 -1.88 10.79 12.43
C VAL A 155 -2.14 10.46 13.90
N PRO A 156 -2.92 11.28 14.62
CA PRO A 156 -3.39 10.92 15.97
C PRO A 156 -4.13 9.57 15.95
N PRO A 157 -4.00 8.76 17.00
CA PRO A 157 -4.86 7.60 17.14
C PRO A 157 -6.33 8.04 17.23
N PRO A 158 -7.29 7.21 16.80
CA PRO A 158 -8.71 7.52 16.91
C PRO A 158 -9.11 7.78 18.36
N ARG A 159 -9.87 8.86 18.58
CA ARG A 159 -10.31 9.24 19.94
C ARG A 159 -11.09 8.12 20.62
N GLY A 160 -11.99 7.44 19.87
CA GLY A 160 -12.78 6.32 20.40
C GLY A 160 -11.91 5.18 20.92
N SER A 161 -10.95 4.71 20.11
CA SER A 161 -10.00 3.66 20.50
C SER A 161 -9.17 4.08 21.71
N THR A 162 -8.69 5.35 21.72
CA THR A 162 -7.91 5.88 22.85
C THR A 162 -8.73 5.89 24.15
N LEU A 163 -10.01 6.26 24.08
CA LEU A 163 -10.91 6.28 25.26
C LEU A 163 -11.24 4.87 25.77
N ARG A 164 -11.37 3.87 24.90
CA ARG A 164 -11.52 2.46 25.33
C ARG A 164 -10.33 2.03 26.18
N VAL A 165 -9.12 2.45 25.82
CA VAL A 165 -7.90 2.14 26.58
C VAL A 165 -7.85 2.94 27.89
N SER A 166 -7.92 4.27 27.83
CA SER A 166 -7.76 5.14 28.99
C SER A 166 -8.88 5.00 30.03
N GLY A 167 -10.11 4.74 29.58
CA GLY A 167 -11.27 4.54 30.45
C GLY A 167 -11.27 3.20 31.22
N SER A 168 -10.40 2.26 30.85
CA SER A 168 -10.33 0.94 31.51
C SER A 168 -9.80 0.99 32.94
N GLY A 169 -9.06 2.03 33.33
CA GLY A 169 -8.33 2.14 34.59
C GLY A 169 -7.17 1.15 34.77
N LYS A 170 -6.91 0.29 33.77
CA LYS A 170 -5.85 -0.75 33.78
C LYS A 170 -4.73 -0.50 32.77
N ALA A 171 -4.72 0.65 32.09
CA ALA A 171 -3.71 0.99 31.09
C ALA A 171 -2.76 2.08 31.58
N ARG A 172 -1.48 1.95 31.24
CA ARG A 172 -0.45 2.99 31.44
C ARG A 172 0.10 3.46 30.09
N PHE A 173 0.12 4.77 29.88
CA PHE A 173 0.70 5.40 28.71
C PHE A 173 2.13 5.86 29.04
N LEU A 174 3.12 5.11 28.65
CA LEU A 174 4.53 5.40 28.91
C LEU A 174 5.09 6.21 27.73
N LEU A 175 4.97 7.53 27.83
CA LEU A 175 5.44 8.46 26.80
C LEU A 175 6.96 8.72 26.93
N GLY A 176 7.63 9.01 25.83
CA GLY A 176 9.08 9.15 25.81
C GLY A 176 9.81 7.85 26.17
N CYS A 177 9.17 6.71 25.96
CA CYS A 177 9.63 5.41 26.39
C CYS A 177 9.92 4.50 25.18
N PRO A 178 11.00 4.73 24.43
CA PRO A 178 11.39 3.86 23.32
C PRO A 178 11.86 2.50 23.83
N LEU A 179 11.41 1.43 23.18
CA LEU A 179 11.94 0.09 23.41
C LEU A 179 13.31 -0.01 22.75
N VAL A 180 14.35 -0.41 23.51
CA VAL A 180 15.72 -0.53 23.03
C VAL A 180 16.26 -1.97 23.06
N GLY A 181 15.59 -2.87 23.78
CA GLY A 181 15.95 -4.28 23.87
C GLY A 181 14.83 -5.11 24.46
N VAL A 182 14.92 -6.41 24.26
CA VAL A 182 14.04 -7.40 24.88
C VAL A 182 14.81 -8.63 25.28
N GLU A 183 14.38 -9.29 26.36
CA GLU A 183 14.94 -10.54 26.84
C GLU A 183 13.84 -11.42 27.41
N GLN A 184 13.89 -12.73 27.15
CA GLN A 184 12.97 -13.67 27.79
C GLN A 184 13.22 -13.70 29.30
N HIS A 185 12.16 -13.55 30.09
CA HIS A 185 12.27 -13.65 31.54
C HIS A 185 12.37 -15.13 31.97
N PRO A 186 13.30 -15.52 32.86
CA PRO A 186 13.51 -16.93 33.25
C PRO A 186 12.27 -17.60 33.87
N ALA A 187 11.45 -16.83 34.59
CA ALA A 187 10.20 -17.32 35.19
C ALA A 187 8.97 -17.09 34.31
N GLY A 188 9.14 -16.90 32.99
CA GLY A 188 8.10 -16.63 32.01
C GLY A 188 7.85 -15.15 31.76
N GLY A 189 7.42 -14.86 30.51
CA GLY A 189 7.22 -13.49 30.02
C GLY A 189 8.48 -12.87 29.45
N VAL A 190 8.49 -11.54 29.34
CA VAL A 190 9.51 -10.76 28.63
C VAL A 190 9.95 -9.57 29.49
N TRP A 191 11.25 -9.34 29.53
CA TRP A 191 11.84 -8.08 29.93
C TRP A 191 11.91 -7.12 28.73
N LEU A 192 11.46 -5.90 28.92
CA LEU A 192 11.47 -4.81 27.95
C LEU A 192 12.43 -3.73 28.45
N ASP A 193 13.54 -3.55 27.76
CA ASP A 193 14.54 -2.56 28.11
C ASP A 193 14.18 -1.22 27.48
N THR A 194 14.15 -0.18 28.29
CA THR A 194 13.98 1.22 27.90
C THR A 194 15.14 2.06 28.47
N PRO A 195 15.39 3.27 27.97
CA PRO A 195 16.47 4.11 28.54
C PRO A 195 16.33 4.42 30.03
N SER A 196 15.11 4.39 30.56
CA SER A 196 14.81 4.81 31.94
C SER A 196 14.44 3.66 32.89
N ALA A 197 14.03 2.50 32.36
CA ALA A 197 13.55 1.39 33.18
C ALA A 197 13.55 0.06 32.42
N ARG A 198 13.56 -1.03 33.17
CA ARG A 198 13.29 -2.38 32.69
C ARG A 198 11.87 -2.78 33.12
N ILE A 199 11.00 -3.13 32.15
CA ILE A 199 9.57 -3.39 32.36
C ILE A 199 9.31 -4.86 32.11
N LYS A 200 8.58 -5.52 33.01
CA LYS A 200 8.15 -6.90 32.83
C LYS A 200 6.76 -6.95 32.20
N ALA A 201 6.59 -7.79 31.17
CA ALA A 201 5.31 -8.13 30.59
C ALA A 201 5.20 -9.66 30.40
N ASP A 202 3.99 -10.19 30.39
CA ASP A 202 3.73 -11.60 30.10
C ASP A 202 3.60 -11.84 28.59
N PHE A 203 3.15 -10.81 27.84
CA PHE A 203 2.98 -10.85 26.40
C PHE A 203 3.26 -9.47 25.78
N VAL A 204 3.78 -9.44 24.55
CA VAL A 204 4.11 -8.20 23.84
C VAL A 204 3.36 -8.13 22.51
N VAL A 205 2.69 -7.00 22.24
CA VAL A 205 2.13 -6.69 20.92
C VAL A 205 2.96 -5.60 20.27
N PHE A 206 3.59 -5.92 19.15
CA PHE A 206 4.29 -4.95 18.32
C PHE A 206 3.30 -4.24 17.39
N ALA A 207 2.88 -3.04 17.74
CA ALA A 207 2.06 -2.17 16.91
C ALA A 207 2.95 -1.12 16.18
N THR A 208 4.00 -1.63 15.57
CA THR A 208 5.12 -0.86 15.00
C THR A 208 4.94 -0.55 13.51
N GLY A 209 3.80 -0.97 12.94
CA GLY A 209 3.42 -0.69 11.56
C GLY A 209 4.05 -1.64 10.55
N PHE A 210 4.15 -1.16 9.31
CA PHE A 210 4.60 -1.94 8.16
C PHE A 210 5.78 -1.24 7.50
N ARG A 211 6.61 -2.02 6.80
CA ARG A 211 7.69 -1.48 5.96
C ARG A 211 7.65 -2.09 4.57
N THR A 212 8.04 -1.30 3.58
CA THR A 212 8.37 -1.82 2.26
C THR A 212 9.67 -2.62 2.39
N ASP A 213 9.57 -3.91 2.05
CA ASP A 213 10.69 -4.85 2.11
C ASP A 213 10.38 -6.00 1.13
N PHE A 214 10.93 -5.92 -0.06
CA PHE A 214 10.70 -6.90 -1.11
C PHE A 214 11.16 -8.32 -0.73
N ALA A 215 12.09 -8.47 0.22
CA ALA A 215 12.52 -9.79 0.69
C ALA A 215 11.40 -10.56 1.41
N GLN A 216 10.38 -9.86 1.93
CA GLN A 216 9.21 -10.47 2.53
C GLN A 216 8.12 -10.86 1.51
N ARG A 217 8.37 -10.61 0.21
CA ARG A 217 7.42 -10.84 -0.89
C ARG A 217 8.06 -11.72 -1.97
N PRO A 218 8.22 -13.03 -1.69
CA PRO A 218 8.90 -13.95 -2.60
C PRO A 218 8.26 -14.04 -3.98
N GLU A 219 6.96 -13.76 -4.11
CA GLU A 219 6.25 -13.70 -5.38
C GLU A 219 6.78 -12.61 -6.33
N PHE A 220 7.48 -11.59 -5.80
CA PHE A 220 8.08 -10.51 -6.58
C PHE A 220 9.57 -10.73 -6.85
N ALA A 221 10.16 -11.85 -6.40
CA ALA A 221 11.58 -12.13 -6.60
C ALA A 221 12.06 -12.01 -8.06
N PRO A 222 11.26 -12.36 -9.10
CA PRO A 222 11.70 -12.23 -10.48
C PRO A 222 12.02 -10.81 -10.95
N PHE A 223 11.47 -9.78 -10.29
CA PHE A 223 11.64 -8.40 -10.74
C PHE A 223 12.01 -7.39 -9.63
N SER A 224 11.86 -7.74 -8.37
CA SER A 224 12.00 -6.80 -7.25
C SER A 224 13.36 -6.08 -7.21
N ALA A 225 14.46 -6.78 -7.56
CA ALA A 225 15.80 -6.20 -7.61
C ALA A 225 15.97 -5.15 -8.71
N HIS A 226 15.09 -5.15 -9.71
CA HIS A 226 15.13 -4.25 -10.87
C HIS A 226 14.21 -3.03 -10.70
N ILE A 227 13.42 -2.97 -9.63
CA ILE A 227 12.55 -1.82 -9.36
C ILE A 227 13.41 -0.60 -9.01
N ARG A 228 13.19 0.50 -9.73
CA ARG A 228 13.73 1.80 -9.36
C ARG A 228 12.96 2.32 -8.14
N VAL A 229 13.69 2.65 -7.07
CA VAL A 229 13.14 3.24 -5.86
C VAL A 229 13.48 4.73 -5.77
N TRP A 230 12.82 5.46 -4.89
CA TRP A 230 12.98 6.91 -4.81
C TRP A 230 14.40 7.38 -4.53
N GLN A 231 15.21 6.65 -3.75
CA GLN A 231 16.63 6.99 -3.55
C GLN A 231 17.47 6.92 -4.84
N ASP A 232 17.03 6.15 -5.84
CA ASP A 232 17.71 6.07 -7.14
C ASP A 232 17.40 7.29 -8.01
N ARG A 233 16.30 8.00 -7.72
CA ARG A 233 15.80 9.15 -8.47
C ARG A 233 16.05 10.49 -7.80
N PHE A 234 15.87 10.57 -6.48
CA PHE A 234 15.86 11.82 -5.73
C PHE A 234 16.73 11.75 -4.48
N LYS A 235 17.55 12.78 -4.27
CA LYS A 235 18.39 12.92 -3.08
C LYS A 235 17.81 14.02 -2.20
N ALA A 236 17.20 13.60 -1.08
CA ALA A 236 16.64 14.53 -0.10
C ALA A 236 17.73 15.36 0.60
N ALA A 237 17.36 16.55 1.07
CA ALA A 237 18.18 17.37 1.95
C ALA A 237 18.51 16.60 3.26
N ALA A 238 19.60 16.99 3.93
CA ALA A 238 20.09 16.23 5.10
C ALA A 238 19.08 16.18 6.26
N ASP A 239 18.27 17.23 6.43
CA ASP A 239 17.23 17.34 7.45
C ASP A 239 15.89 16.71 7.04
N GLU A 240 15.74 16.34 5.77
CA GLU A 240 14.54 15.68 5.22
C GLU A 240 14.80 14.21 4.85
N GLN A 241 15.93 13.62 5.26
CA GLN A 241 16.21 12.22 4.98
C GLN A 241 15.21 11.29 5.68
N ASP A 242 14.70 10.32 4.92
CA ASP A 242 13.74 9.31 5.39
C ASP A 242 14.03 7.98 4.69
N VAL A 243 14.52 7.00 5.46
CA VAL A 243 14.91 5.69 4.94
C VAL A 243 13.71 4.92 4.40
N GLU A 244 12.52 5.10 5.00
CA GLU A 244 11.30 4.44 4.54
C GLU A 244 10.83 5.01 3.20
N LEU A 245 10.80 6.33 3.06
CA LEU A 245 10.47 6.98 1.78
C LEU A 245 11.47 6.63 0.68
N ALA A 246 12.75 6.52 1.01
CA ALA A 246 13.81 6.19 0.07
C ALA A 246 13.61 4.83 -0.61
N GLN A 247 12.98 3.89 0.07
CA GLN A 247 12.71 2.53 -0.42
C GLN A 247 11.37 2.37 -1.16
N LEU A 248 10.53 3.41 -1.18
CA LEU A 248 9.29 3.36 -1.95
C LEU A 248 9.59 3.32 -3.46
N PRO A 249 8.77 2.61 -4.27
CA PRO A 249 8.98 2.55 -5.70
C PRO A 249 8.77 3.93 -6.36
N ASP A 250 9.63 4.27 -7.29
CA ASP A 250 9.39 5.33 -8.24
C ASP A 250 8.48 4.79 -9.35
N LEU A 251 7.29 5.35 -9.48
CA LEU A 251 6.27 4.85 -10.39
C LEU A 251 6.06 5.81 -11.56
N GLY A 252 5.79 5.24 -12.73
CA GLY A 252 5.44 5.97 -13.93
C GLY A 252 3.98 6.47 -13.91
N ASN A 253 3.49 6.96 -15.06
CA ASN A 253 2.22 7.70 -15.14
C ASN A 253 0.95 6.85 -14.92
N CYS A 254 1.08 5.53 -15.05
CA CYS A 254 0.00 4.54 -14.87
C CYS A 254 0.22 3.66 -13.63
N PHE A 255 0.94 4.15 -12.61
CA PHE A 255 1.35 3.38 -11.44
C PHE A 255 2.31 2.22 -11.73
N GLU A 256 2.84 2.13 -12.95
CA GLU A 256 3.76 1.08 -13.37
C GLU A 256 5.12 1.23 -12.70
N PHE A 257 5.76 0.10 -12.40
CA PHE A 257 7.14 0.08 -11.95
C PHE A 257 8.07 0.59 -13.06
N GLN A 258 9.15 1.23 -12.64
CA GLN A 258 10.20 1.71 -13.51
C GLN A 258 11.47 0.88 -13.29
N GLU A 259 12.18 0.57 -14.36
CA GLU A 259 13.47 -0.09 -14.26
C GLU A 259 14.52 0.77 -13.56
N LYS A 260 15.27 0.16 -12.65
CA LYS A 260 16.45 0.76 -12.03
C LYS A 260 17.57 0.96 -13.07
N THR A 261 17.78 -0.03 -13.91
CA THR A 261 18.71 0.01 -15.03
C THR A 261 17.95 -0.30 -16.31
N PRO A 262 17.88 0.63 -17.27
CA PRO A 262 17.13 0.44 -18.50
C PRO A 262 17.49 -0.87 -19.24
N GLY A 263 16.49 -1.67 -19.60
CA GLY A 263 16.63 -2.94 -20.31
C GLY A 263 17.03 -4.12 -19.43
N ALA A 264 17.14 -3.95 -18.11
CA ALA A 264 17.52 -5.04 -17.20
C ALA A 264 16.35 -5.96 -16.82
N CYS A 265 15.11 -5.51 -16.99
CA CYS A 265 13.91 -6.28 -16.70
C CYS A 265 12.76 -5.89 -17.64
N PRO A 266 12.86 -6.22 -18.95
CA PRO A 266 11.83 -5.90 -19.92
C PRO A 266 10.46 -6.44 -19.49
N GLY A 267 9.42 -5.62 -19.65
CA GLY A 267 8.05 -5.95 -19.26
C GLY A 267 7.70 -5.57 -17.82
N ILE A 268 8.61 -5.01 -17.00
CA ILE A 268 8.31 -4.55 -15.65
C ILE A 268 7.26 -3.42 -15.65
N GLU A 269 7.21 -2.63 -16.73
CA GLU A 269 6.23 -1.56 -16.96
C GLU A 269 4.79 -2.05 -17.10
N HIS A 270 4.58 -3.35 -17.26
CA HIS A 270 3.26 -3.98 -17.28
C HIS A 270 2.75 -4.38 -15.88
N ILE A 271 3.55 -4.11 -14.83
CA ILE A 271 3.19 -4.37 -13.43
C ILE A 271 2.95 -3.02 -12.74
N HIS A 272 1.75 -2.84 -12.20
CA HIS A 272 1.28 -1.58 -11.61
C HIS A 272 1.13 -1.71 -10.09
N CYS A 273 1.70 -0.78 -9.34
CA CYS A 273 1.59 -0.73 -7.88
C CYS A 273 0.40 0.14 -7.46
N PHE A 274 -0.73 -0.48 -7.16
CA PHE A 274 -1.90 0.22 -6.61
C PHE A 274 -2.12 -0.15 -5.14
N SER A 275 -1.16 0.22 -4.31
CA SER A 275 -1.14 -0.04 -2.87
C SER A 275 -0.45 1.12 -2.14
N TYR A 276 -0.35 1.04 -0.80
CA TYR A 276 0.23 2.12 0.01
C TYR A 276 1.61 2.61 -0.45
N PRO A 277 2.55 1.75 -0.91
CA PRO A 277 3.85 2.21 -1.39
C PRO A 277 3.81 3.20 -2.56
N ALA A 278 2.72 3.29 -3.32
CA ALA A 278 2.54 4.30 -4.36
C ALA A 278 2.37 5.74 -3.82
N ALA A 279 2.27 5.90 -2.50
CA ALA A 279 1.89 7.17 -1.87
C ALA A 279 2.91 8.30 -2.10
N LEU A 280 4.19 8.02 -2.30
CA LEU A 280 5.18 9.07 -2.59
C LEU A 280 5.06 9.56 -4.03
N SER A 281 4.73 8.69 -4.99
CA SER A 281 4.50 9.06 -6.39
C SER A 281 3.14 9.73 -6.62
N TYR A 282 2.09 9.26 -5.91
CA TYR A 282 0.70 9.61 -6.21
C TYR A 282 -0.10 10.25 -5.07
N GLY A 283 0.48 10.41 -3.89
CA GLY A 283 -0.23 10.91 -2.71
C GLY A 283 -1.14 9.84 -2.08
N ALA A 284 -2.30 10.25 -1.58
CA ALA A 284 -3.21 9.38 -0.83
C ALA A 284 -4.05 8.43 -1.69
N VAL A 285 -4.03 8.57 -3.03
CA VAL A 285 -5.03 7.95 -3.93
C VAL A 285 -4.95 6.43 -4.07
N SER A 286 -3.92 5.79 -3.54
CA SER A 286 -3.76 4.32 -3.58
C SER A 286 -3.93 3.63 -2.23
N GLY A 287 -4.25 4.36 -1.17
CA GLY A 287 -4.30 3.76 0.16
C GLY A 287 -5.14 4.51 1.19
N ASP A 288 -5.85 5.57 0.81
CA ASP A 288 -6.66 6.38 1.72
C ASP A 288 -8.10 6.48 1.22
N ILE A 289 -9.05 6.40 2.14
CA ILE A 289 -10.49 6.52 1.85
C ILE A 289 -10.91 7.95 2.24
N PRO A 290 -11.59 8.69 1.33
CA PRO A 290 -12.21 8.28 0.06
C PRO A 290 -11.33 8.45 -1.19
N ALA A 291 -10.09 8.93 -1.08
CA ALA A 291 -9.25 9.27 -2.23
C ALA A 291 -8.95 8.08 -3.18
N ILE A 292 -9.02 6.84 -2.67
CA ILE A 292 -8.78 5.62 -3.44
C ILE A 292 -9.71 5.46 -4.66
N SER A 293 -10.93 6.01 -4.59
CA SER A 293 -11.86 5.99 -5.72
C SER A 293 -11.34 6.80 -6.92
N GLU A 294 -10.68 7.91 -6.66
CA GLU A 294 -10.07 8.72 -7.73
C GLU A 294 -8.79 8.09 -8.26
N GLY A 295 -8.02 7.42 -7.39
CA GLY A 295 -6.85 6.64 -7.81
C GLY A 295 -7.22 5.47 -8.71
N SER A 296 -8.25 4.71 -8.36
CA SER A 296 -8.73 3.57 -9.16
C SER A 296 -9.26 4.01 -10.53
N LYS A 297 -9.99 5.14 -10.61
CA LYS A 297 -10.41 5.72 -11.90
C LYS A 297 -9.21 6.11 -12.76
N ARG A 298 -8.20 6.76 -12.17
CA ARG A 298 -6.97 7.14 -12.88
C ARG A 298 -6.25 5.92 -13.44
N LEU A 299 -6.04 4.89 -12.61
CA LEU A 299 -5.42 3.65 -13.04
C LEU A 299 -6.22 2.98 -14.17
N ALA A 300 -7.54 2.87 -14.02
CA ALA A 300 -8.40 2.28 -15.04
C ALA A 300 -8.33 3.03 -16.37
N HIS A 301 -8.39 4.36 -16.36
CA HIS A 301 -8.25 5.18 -17.56
C HIS A 301 -6.88 5.02 -18.22
N ALA A 302 -5.83 4.95 -17.42
CA ALA A 302 -4.48 4.76 -17.92
C ALA A 302 -4.32 3.38 -18.59
N LEU A 303 -4.79 2.30 -17.94
CA LEU A 303 -4.76 0.94 -18.50
C LEU A 303 -5.58 0.84 -19.79
N VAL A 304 -6.80 1.40 -19.82
CA VAL A 304 -7.62 1.43 -21.04
C VAL A 304 -6.90 2.15 -22.18
N GLY A 305 -6.24 3.27 -21.88
CA GLY A 305 -5.44 4.00 -22.87
C GLY A 305 -4.25 3.20 -23.39
N GLN A 306 -3.54 2.49 -22.54
CA GLN A 306 -2.42 1.61 -22.94
C GLN A 306 -2.94 0.46 -23.82
N LEU A 307 -3.96 -0.26 -23.39
CA LEU A 307 -4.57 -1.35 -24.15
C LEU A 307 -5.09 -0.88 -25.53
N PHE A 308 -5.69 0.30 -25.58
CA PHE A 308 -6.11 0.88 -26.87
C PHE A 308 -4.91 1.13 -27.80
N ASN A 309 -3.82 1.67 -27.26
CA ASN A 309 -2.63 1.94 -28.06
C ASN A 309 -1.96 0.64 -28.56
N GLU A 310 -1.92 -0.39 -27.73
CA GLU A 310 -1.40 -1.72 -28.09
C GLU A 310 -2.26 -2.36 -29.20
N ASP A 311 -3.57 -2.20 -29.11
CA ASP A 311 -4.56 -2.81 -30.03
C ASP A 311 -5.01 -1.86 -31.16
N VAL A 312 -4.31 -0.76 -31.41
CA VAL A 312 -4.75 0.29 -32.36
C VAL A 312 -5.06 -0.26 -33.77
N ALA A 313 -4.28 -1.24 -34.24
CA ALA A 313 -4.52 -1.86 -35.54
C ALA A 313 -5.83 -2.65 -35.60
N LEU A 314 -6.17 -3.35 -34.49
CA LEU A 314 -7.45 -4.07 -34.37
C LEU A 314 -8.62 -3.10 -34.32
N HIS A 315 -8.49 -2.00 -33.56
CA HIS A 315 -9.52 -0.96 -33.48
C HIS A 315 -9.73 -0.26 -34.81
N PHE A 316 -8.63 0.02 -35.55
CA PHE A 316 -8.73 0.57 -36.91
C PHE A 316 -9.44 -0.37 -37.85
N GLN A 317 -9.14 -1.68 -37.82
CA GLN A 317 -9.83 -2.65 -38.66
C GLN A 317 -11.33 -2.74 -38.28
N ALA A 318 -11.67 -2.81 -36.99
CA ALA A 318 -13.04 -2.82 -36.53
C ALA A 318 -13.82 -1.57 -37.00
N MET A 319 -13.15 -0.39 -36.98
CA MET A 319 -13.74 0.85 -37.50
C MET A 319 -14.00 0.78 -39.01
N ARG A 320 -13.11 0.16 -39.80
CA ARG A 320 -13.29 -0.04 -41.24
C ARG A 320 -14.43 -1.02 -41.56
N ASP A 321 -14.59 -2.03 -40.71
CA ASP A 321 -15.59 -3.09 -40.90
C ASP A 321 -16.97 -2.69 -40.38
N TYR A 322 -17.07 -1.56 -39.62
CA TYR A 322 -18.34 -1.02 -39.15
C TYR A 322 -19.20 -0.54 -40.31
N ALA A 323 -20.37 -1.12 -40.47
CA ALA A 323 -21.24 -0.93 -41.61
C ALA A 323 -22.72 -0.68 -41.22
N ASP A 324 -22.98 -0.27 -39.98
CA ASP A 324 -24.32 0.07 -39.55
C ASP A 324 -24.74 1.44 -40.12
N PRO A 325 -25.71 1.50 -41.03
CA PRO A 325 -26.00 2.72 -41.76
C PRO A 325 -26.83 3.68 -40.90
N GLU A 326 -26.42 4.95 -40.85
CA GLU A 326 -27.25 6.04 -40.29
C GLU A 326 -28.28 6.55 -41.30
N LEU A 327 -27.99 6.42 -42.62
CA LEU A 327 -28.89 6.76 -43.71
C LEU A 327 -29.25 5.49 -44.49
N LEU A 328 -30.52 5.25 -44.72
CA LEU A 328 -31.04 4.06 -45.43
C LEU A 328 -30.95 4.18 -46.95
N GLY A 329 -30.75 5.40 -47.46
CA GLY A 329 -30.64 5.70 -48.89
C GLY A 329 -31.95 6.08 -49.52
N ASP A 330 -33.03 6.21 -48.76
CA ASP A 330 -34.35 6.65 -49.18
C ASP A 330 -34.68 8.11 -48.79
N GLU A 331 -33.73 8.79 -48.09
CA GLU A 331 -33.94 10.18 -47.63
C GLU A 331 -33.75 11.23 -48.73
N TRP A 332 -33.16 10.85 -49.89
CA TRP A 332 -32.95 11.76 -51.00
C TRP A 332 -33.07 11.05 -52.36
N VAL A 333 -33.38 11.85 -53.37
CA VAL A 333 -33.32 11.43 -54.79
C VAL A 333 -32.12 12.12 -55.45
N ALA A 334 -31.25 11.33 -56.06
CA ALA A 334 -30.07 11.89 -56.75
C ALA A 334 -30.53 12.73 -57.96
N SER A 335 -30.06 13.97 -58.02
CA SER A 335 -30.29 14.87 -59.16
C SER A 335 -29.00 14.97 -59.97
N GLN A 336 -29.14 15.01 -61.27
CA GLN A 336 -28.00 15.28 -62.17
C GLN A 336 -27.96 16.76 -62.55
N PRO A 337 -26.77 17.37 -62.71
CA PRO A 337 -26.64 18.72 -63.23
C PRO A 337 -27.28 18.80 -64.65
N ASN A 338 -27.96 19.90 -64.93
CA ASN A 338 -28.48 20.13 -66.28
C ASN A 338 -27.33 20.36 -67.27
N ALA A 339 -27.54 20.00 -68.54
CA ALA A 339 -26.52 20.10 -69.60
C ALA A 339 -25.93 21.51 -69.78
N ASP A 340 -26.64 22.56 -69.39
CA ASP A 340 -26.22 23.96 -69.45
C ASP A 340 -25.27 24.35 -68.29
N GLU A 341 -25.32 23.65 -67.16
CA GLU A 341 -24.45 23.86 -65.97
C GLU A 341 -23.05 23.19 -66.12
N LEU A 342 -22.93 22.24 -67.06
CA LEU A 342 -21.66 21.56 -67.36
C LEU A 342 -20.78 22.33 -68.37
N ARG A 343 -21.21 23.52 -68.83
CA ARG A 343 -20.51 24.31 -69.87
C ARG A 343 -19.99 25.66 -69.38
N SER A 344 -20.00 25.96 -68.12
CA SER A 344 -19.46 27.21 -67.55
C SER A 344 -18.05 27.07 -66.96
#